data_1525028cb4e67acc082714bd92d8a188
#
_entry.id   1525028cb4e67acc082714bd92d8a188
#
_cell.length_a   1.000
_cell.length_b   1.000
_cell.length_c   1.000
_cell.angle_alpha   90.00
_cell.angle_beta   90.00
_cell.angle_gamma   90.00
#
_symmetry.space_group_name_H-M   'P 1'
#
loop_
_entity.id
_entity.type
_entity.pdbx_description
1 polymer ?
#
loop_
_entity_poly.entity_id
_entity_poly.type
_entity_poly.pdbx_seq_one_letter_code
_entity_poly.pdbx_strand_id
1 'polypeptide(L)'
;MIRLPDNTVFGEYTVHRFIKAGLYNDSYIVKNAAGIPFFMKFYDVKNMPDKMLREGMVEEIAFCQVISHPNIIRHVGNGSGKINGRDFQYLVTKFFNGSLLSELLRDGRTFTVTEAKSIIIPVLEGLVYLHNELKLNHNDLTPRNILLESGPDGVLTPKIIDLGHMHEDVDGAVPFPTEDLNLFYVAPEALKGSFTAKSDVFAVCAILYTLLYGKAPWHCHIGAHDSFYSRKISVGRAREGALEFPKGGPADPAMDAILEAGLSFDPAQRPDASVLLSLLSEDFKPGEINLRKDDRPQEQEDKPREDQVKLQAQRNRSGQGGFADVAGMEGLKQELLQRVIWVLQDKEKAAKYRLLPPNGMLLYGPPGCGKTFFAKKFAEESGFNYYLVNGSDLGSTYIHGTQGKIADLFQKAEMNAPAVICFDEFDSFVPARGSDSARNRSEEVNEFLSQLNNCAERGIFVIGTTNRLDMIDPAVLRKGRMDLKYEIPAPDDETRRAMFAIHLKGRPLSDDVDLDRLARLSDGFASSDIAFIVNEAAMVAALADEPISQAILEKSVLGNASSLSAPKRPKIGFDA
;
A
#
# COMPACT_ATOMS: atom_id res chain seq x y z
N MET A 1 -13.16 -8.22 -10.09
CA MET A 1 -12.70 -8.29 -11.49
C MET A 1 -12.48 -9.74 -11.89
N ILE A 2 -12.63 -10.12 -13.16
CA ILE A 2 -12.36 -11.49 -13.62
C ILE A 2 -10.88 -11.58 -13.93
N ARG A 3 -10.12 -12.30 -13.13
CA ARG A 3 -8.70 -12.56 -13.41
C ARG A 3 -8.57 -13.47 -14.63
N LEU A 4 -7.84 -13.01 -15.63
CA LEU A 4 -7.62 -13.78 -16.84
C LEU A 4 -6.63 -14.92 -16.57
N PRO A 5 -6.95 -16.17 -16.95
CA PRO A 5 -6.01 -17.27 -16.91
C PRO A 5 -4.81 -17.03 -17.85
N ASP A 6 -3.66 -17.61 -17.51
CA ASP A 6 -2.53 -17.67 -18.43
C ASP A 6 -2.95 -18.39 -19.73
N ASN A 7 -2.35 -17.99 -20.84
CA ASN A 7 -2.68 -18.45 -22.18
C ASN A 7 -4.07 -18.03 -22.74
N THR A 8 -4.79 -17.13 -22.05
CA THR A 8 -5.99 -16.51 -22.62
C THR A 8 -5.59 -15.65 -23.82
N VAL A 9 -6.32 -15.79 -24.95
CA VAL A 9 -6.02 -15.09 -26.22
C VAL A 9 -6.96 -13.90 -26.40
N PHE A 10 -6.39 -12.73 -26.71
CA PHE A 10 -7.10 -11.50 -27.09
C PHE A 10 -6.55 -10.95 -28.41
N GLY A 11 -7.31 -11.08 -29.48
CA GLY A 11 -6.83 -10.70 -30.80
C GLY A 11 -5.55 -11.45 -31.15
N GLU A 12 -4.46 -10.73 -31.38
CA GLU A 12 -3.13 -11.29 -31.66
C GLU A 12 -2.26 -11.53 -30.41
N TYR A 13 -2.79 -11.24 -29.20
CA TYR A 13 -2.04 -11.32 -27.95
C TYR A 13 -2.48 -12.51 -27.10
N THR A 14 -1.50 -13.18 -26.46
CA THR A 14 -1.71 -14.26 -25.51
C THR A 14 -1.24 -13.82 -24.13
N VAL A 15 -2.08 -13.96 -23.11
CA VAL A 15 -1.72 -13.66 -21.71
C VAL A 15 -0.58 -14.58 -21.27
N HIS A 16 0.53 -13.98 -20.87
CA HIS A 16 1.71 -14.68 -20.40
C HIS A 16 1.79 -14.66 -18.87
N ARG A 17 1.52 -13.52 -18.25
CA ARG A 17 1.62 -13.36 -16.79
C ARG A 17 0.78 -12.19 -16.30
N PHE A 18 0.07 -12.41 -15.18
CA PHE A 18 -0.54 -11.35 -14.39
C PHE A 18 0.54 -10.55 -13.66
N ILE A 19 0.39 -9.23 -13.57
CA ILE A 19 1.31 -8.33 -12.87
C ILE A 19 0.67 -7.82 -11.56
N LYS A 20 -0.43 -7.08 -11.70
CA LYS A 20 -1.12 -6.46 -10.55
C LYS A 20 -2.59 -6.23 -10.84
N ALA A 21 -3.42 -6.24 -9.78
CA ALA A 21 -4.77 -5.70 -9.81
C ALA A 21 -4.73 -4.20 -9.50
N GLY A 22 -5.48 -3.41 -10.25
CA GLY A 22 -5.80 -2.03 -9.94
C GLY A 22 -7.25 -1.88 -9.51
N LEU A 23 -7.69 -0.64 -9.24
CA LEU A 23 -9.06 -0.37 -8.82
C LEU A 23 -10.08 -0.72 -9.92
N TYR A 24 -9.80 -0.38 -11.17
CA TYR A 24 -10.67 -0.59 -12.34
C TYR A 24 -10.03 -1.42 -13.45
N ASN A 25 -8.77 -1.81 -13.31
CA ASN A 25 -8.05 -2.58 -14.31
C ASN A 25 -7.13 -3.62 -13.67
N ASP A 26 -6.88 -4.69 -14.41
CA ASP A 26 -5.83 -5.66 -14.13
C ASP A 26 -4.72 -5.52 -15.18
N SER A 27 -3.47 -5.66 -14.75
CA SER A 27 -2.30 -5.52 -15.61
C SER A 27 -1.64 -6.86 -15.87
N TYR A 28 -1.25 -7.07 -17.14
CA TYR A 28 -0.67 -8.33 -17.62
C TYR A 28 0.54 -8.09 -18.50
N ILE A 29 1.45 -9.07 -18.56
CA ILE A 29 2.36 -9.24 -19.67
C ILE A 29 1.68 -10.17 -20.67
N VAL A 30 1.61 -9.74 -21.92
CA VAL A 30 1.09 -10.52 -23.04
C VAL A 30 2.16 -10.69 -24.09
N LYS A 31 2.06 -11.73 -24.93
CA LYS A 31 2.97 -11.96 -26.06
C LYS A 31 2.18 -12.05 -27.35
N ASN A 32 2.75 -11.54 -28.45
CA ASN A 32 2.21 -11.78 -29.78
C ASN A 32 2.64 -13.16 -30.33
N ALA A 33 2.19 -13.51 -31.52
CA ALA A 33 2.54 -14.78 -32.17
C ALA A 33 4.05 -14.98 -32.39
N ALA A 34 4.84 -13.89 -32.46
CA ALA A 34 6.30 -13.94 -32.57
C ALA A 34 7.01 -14.06 -31.21
N GLY A 35 6.26 -14.17 -30.09
CA GLY A 35 6.78 -14.25 -28.73
C GLY A 35 7.25 -12.91 -28.14
N ILE A 36 7.03 -11.80 -28.85
CA ILE A 36 7.43 -10.46 -28.39
C ILE A 36 6.52 -10.04 -27.24
N PRO A 37 7.09 -9.59 -26.09
CA PRO A 37 6.30 -9.18 -24.94
C PRO A 37 5.71 -7.77 -25.10
N PHE A 38 4.51 -7.58 -24.56
CA PHE A 38 3.80 -6.31 -24.44
C PHE A 38 3.19 -6.19 -23.03
N PHE A 39 2.90 -4.98 -22.60
CA PHE A 39 2.16 -4.69 -21.39
C PHE A 39 0.69 -4.47 -21.76
N MET A 40 -0.23 -5.13 -21.05
CA MET A 40 -1.67 -4.98 -21.26
C MET A 40 -2.37 -4.56 -19.98
N LYS A 41 -3.19 -3.51 -20.04
CA LYS A 41 -4.21 -3.18 -19.05
C LYS A 41 -5.56 -3.71 -19.53
N PHE A 42 -6.28 -4.41 -18.65
CA PHE A 42 -7.58 -5.00 -18.92
C PHE A 42 -8.61 -4.36 -18.01
N TYR A 43 -9.67 -3.77 -18.58
CA TYR A 43 -10.70 -3.01 -17.88
C TYR A 43 -12.03 -3.74 -17.90
N ASP A 44 -12.65 -3.90 -16.73
CA ASP A 44 -14.04 -4.35 -16.57
C ASP A 44 -14.96 -3.12 -16.62
N VAL A 45 -15.45 -2.80 -17.82
CA VAL A 45 -16.19 -1.56 -18.11
C VAL A 45 -17.44 -1.40 -17.23
N LYS A 46 -18.08 -2.51 -16.86
CA LYS A 46 -19.30 -2.47 -16.01
C LYS A 46 -19.04 -1.92 -14.61
N ASN A 47 -17.82 -2.06 -14.11
CA ASN A 47 -17.43 -1.63 -12.78
C ASN A 47 -16.73 -0.26 -12.77
N MET A 48 -16.58 0.36 -13.93
CA MET A 48 -15.98 1.69 -14.07
C MET A 48 -17.03 2.80 -13.91
N PRO A 49 -16.69 3.93 -13.30
CA PRO A 49 -17.53 5.12 -13.32
C PRO A 49 -17.72 5.64 -14.75
N ASP A 50 -18.95 6.04 -15.10
CA ASP A 50 -19.27 6.60 -16.44
C ASP A 50 -18.35 7.77 -16.82
N LYS A 51 -17.92 8.57 -15.84
CA LYS A 51 -17.02 9.70 -16.01
C LYS A 51 -15.58 9.33 -16.46
N MET A 52 -15.22 8.07 -16.43
CA MET A 52 -13.96 7.52 -16.96
C MET A 52 -14.12 6.91 -18.36
N LEU A 53 -15.31 7.05 -18.94
CA LEU A 53 -15.65 6.61 -20.28
C LEU A 53 -15.96 7.80 -21.16
N ARG A 54 -15.31 7.87 -22.30
CA ARG A 54 -15.58 8.86 -23.35
C ARG A 54 -16.20 8.15 -24.56
N GLU A 55 -17.47 8.42 -24.83
CA GLU A 55 -18.23 7.75 -25.91
C GLU A 55 -18.19 6.21 -25.83
N GLY A 56 -18.19 5.67 -24.59
CA GLY A 56 -18.13 4.23 -24.34
C GLY A 56 -16.74 3.60 -24.37
N MET A 57 -15.69 4.38 -24.66
CA MET A 57 -14.29 3.97 -24.58
C MET A 57 -13.67 4.42 -23.26
N VAL A 58 -12.81 3.60 -22.68
CA VAL A 58 -12.00 3.99 -21.51
C VAL A 58 -11.10 5.17 -21.89
N GLU A 59 -11.15 6.29 -21.16
CA GLU A 59 -10.42 7.52 -21.49
C GLU A 59 -8.91 7.30 -21.62
N GLU A 60 -8.31 6.45 -20.77
CA GLU A 60 -6.89 6.13 -20.87
C GLU A 60 -6.54 5.50 -22.24
N ILE A 61 -7.43 4.69 -22.82
CA ILE A 61 -7.25 4.13 -24.16
C ILE A 61 -7.28 5.24 -25.20
N ALA A 62 -8.26 6.14 -25.11
CA ALA A 62 -8.39 7.26 -26.05
C ALA A 62 -7.17 8.19 -26.01
N PHE A 63 -6.66 8.52 -24.82
CA PHE A 63 -5.45 9.33 -24.68
C PHE A 63 -4.20 8.61 -25.23
N CYS A 64 -4.01 7.33 -24.90
CA CYS A 64 -2.88 6.57 -25.41
C CYS A 64 -2.82 6.51 -26.93
N GLN A 65 -3.96 6.52 -27.64
CA GLN A 65 -4.01 6.47 -29.10
C GLN A 65 -3.44 7.72 -29.78
N VAL A 66 -3.56 8.89 -29.15
CA VAL A 66 -3.13 10.18 -29.71
C VAL A 66 -1.72 10.59 -29.27
N ILE A 67 -1.20 9.97 -28.21
CA ILE A 67 0.11 10.32 -27.65
C ILE A 67 1.23 9.65 -28.47
N SER A 68 2.18 10.47 -28.93
CA SER A 68 3.38 10.00 -29.61
C SER A 68 4.59 10.82 -29.16
N HIS A 69 5.25 10.40 -28.08
CA HIS A 69 6.42 11.07 -27.53
C HIS A 69 7.46 10.06 -27.04
N PRO A 70 8.78 10.28 -27.25
CA PRO A 70 9.82 9.33 -26.85
C PRO A 70 9.86 9.02 -25.36
N ASN A 71 9.46 9.96 -24.50
CA ASN A 71 9.50 9.81 -23.03
C ASN A 71 8.15 9.45 -22.40
N ILE A 72 7.14 9.06 -23.21
CA ILE A 72 5.84 8.58 -22.74
C ILE A 72 5.61 7.17 -23.27
N ILE A 73 4.80 6.37 -22.57
CA ILE A 73 4.45 5.02 -23.04
C ILE A 73 3.87 5.07 -24.45
N ARG A 74 4.19 4.04 -25.25
CA ARG A 74 3.72 3.94 -26.63
C ARG A 74 2.54 3.00 -26.72
N HIS A 75 1.42 3.49 -27.26
CA HIS A 75 0.29 2.67 -27.69
C HIS A 75 0.71 1.68 -28.80
N VAL A 76 0.25 0.45 -28.71
CA VAL A 76 0.48 -0.60 -29.72
C VAL A 76 -0.84 -1.13 -30.26
N GLY A 77 -1.82 -1.32 -29.38
CA GLY A 77 -3.13 -1.80 -29.75
C GLY A 77 -4.13 -1.69 -28.63
N ASN A 78 -5.38 -1.86 -28.96
CA ASN A 78 -6.48 -1.92 -28.01
C ASN A 78 -7.63 -2.73 -28.60
N GLY A 79 -8.58 -3.12 -27.77
CA GLY A 79 -9.78 -3.81 -28.24
C GLY A 79 -10.82 -3.93 -27.15
N SER A 80 -11.96 -4.51 -27.54
CA SER A 80 -13.10 -4.75 -26.63
C SER A 80 -13.75 -6.10 -26.93
N GLY A 81 -14.52 -6.59 -25.99
CA GLY A 81 -15.26 -7.84 -26.17
C GLY A 81 -16.09 -8.21 -24.96
N LYS A 82 -16.55 -9.48 -24.90
CA LYS A 82 -17.32 -10.01 -23.78
C LYS A 82 -16.69 -11.27 -23.23
N ILE A 83 -16.54 -11.31 -21.89
CA ILE A 83 -16.17 -12.53 -21.15
C ILE A 83 -17.26 -12.83 -20.13
N ASN A 84 -17.83 -14.02 -20.18
CA ASN A 84 -18.93 -14.45 -19.30
C ASN A 84 -20.09 -13.44 -19.28
N GLY A 85 -20.43 -12.85 -20.44
CA GLY A 85 -21.48 -11.86 -20.58
C GLY A 85 -21.17 -10.45 -20.06
N ARG A 86 -19.94 -10.17 -19.64
CA ARG A 86 -19.47 -8.83 -19.22
C ARG A 86 -18.66 -8.17 -20.30
N ASP A 87 -18.92 -6.87 -20.48
CA ASP A 87 -18.15 -6.05 -21.42
C ASP A 87 -16.81 -5.69 -20.82
N PHE A 88 -15.76 -5.83 -21.63
CA PHE A 88 -14.39 -5.44 -21.27
C PHE A 88 -13.74 -4.65 -22.40
N GLN A 89 -12.73 -3.88 -22.03
CA GLN A 89 -11.79 -3.23 -22.96
C GLN A 89 -10.36 -3.54 -22.51
N TYR A 90 -9.42 -3.49 -23.45
CA TYR A 90 -8.00 -3.63 -23.11
C TYR A 90 -7.15 -2.65 -23.91
N LEU A 91 -6.07 -2.21 -23.26
CA LEU A 91 -5.01 -1.38 -23.83
C LEU A 91 -3.73 -2.18 -23.86
N VAL A 92 -3.06 -2.21 -25.01
CA VAL A 92 -1.74 -2.82 -25.16
C VAL A 92 -0.71 -1.72 -25.47
N THR A 93 0.35 -1.69 -24.67
CA THR A 93 1.47 -0.76 -24.84
C THR A 93 2.77 -1.52 -25.03
N LYS A 94 3.79 -0.85 -25.57
CA LYS A 94 5.13 -1.44 -25.69
C LYS A 94 5.61 -1.87 -24.28
N PHE A 95 6.17 -3.07 -24.21
CA PHE A 95 6.87 -3.52 -23.00
C PHE A 95 8.27 -2.90 -22.97
N PHE A 96 8.62 -2.28 -21.85
CA PHE A 96 9.93 -1.68 -21.63
C PHE A 96 10.69 -2.50 -20.58
N ASN A 97 11.93 -2.83 -20.89
CA ASN A 97 12.83 -3.47 -19.92
C ASN A 97 13.50 -2.38 -19.08
N GLY A 98 13.23 -2.35 -17.80
CA GLY A 98 13.77 -1.33 -16.92
C GLY A 98 13.21 -1.43 -15.49
N SER A 99 13.61 -0.49 -14.64
CA SER A 99 13.17 -0.40 -13.25
C SER A 99 12.30 0.84 -13.04
N LEU A 100 11.33 0.75 -12.14
CA LEU A 100 10.58 1.92 -11.71
C LEU A 100 11.48 2.86 -10.89
N LEU A 101 11.33 4.16 -11.07
CA LEU A 101 12.07 5.15 -10.29
C LEU A 101 11.82 4.98 -8.78
N SER A 102 10.61 4.58 -8.40
CA SER A 102 10.27 4.25 -7.01
C SER A 102 11.06 3.07 -6.43
N GLU A 103 11.53 2.15 -7.27
CA GLU A 103 12.38 1.03 -6.84
C GLU A 103 13.80 1.49 -6.56
N LEU A 104 14.31 2.41 -7.37
CA LEU A 104 15.65 2.99 -7.16
C LEU A 104 15.70 3.96 -5.96
N LEU A 105 14.57 4.57 -5.60
CA LEU A 105 14.46 5.46 -4.44
C LEU A 105 14.19 4.71 -3.12
N ARG A 106 14.06 3.39 -3.17
CA ARG A 106 14.00 2.60 -1.93
C ARG A 106 15.24 2.89 -1.08
N ASP A 107 15.04 2.84 0.21
CA ASP A 107 16.14 3.00 1.17
C ASP A 107 16.73 4.42 1.28
N GLY A 108 16.02 5.43 0.74
CA GLY A 108 16.47 6.82 0.83
C GLY A 108 17.69 7.12 -0.06
N ARG A 109 17.86 6.38 -1.15
CA ARG A 109 18.92 6.66 -2.14
C ARG A 109 18.80 8.09 -2.64
N THR A 110 19.92 8.76 -2.79
CA THR A 110 20.06 10.07 -3.40
C THR A 110 20.85 9.99 -4.70
N PHE A 111 20.62 10.96 -5.57
CA PHE A 111 21.26 11.12 -6.86
C PHE A 111 22.05 12.44 -6.87
N THR A 112 23.09 12.51 -7.64
CA THR A 112 23.76 13.78 -7.95
C THR A 112 22.83 14.68 -8.77
N VAL A 113 23.11 16.00 -8.78
CA VAL A 113 22.32 16.96 -9.60
C VAL A 113 22.31 16.54 -11.08
N THR A 114 23.43 16.09 -11.61
CA THR A 114 23.54 15.64 -13.01
C THR A 114 22.68 14.41 -13.28
N GLU A 115 22.71 13.41 -12.42
CA GLU A 115 21.86 12.22 -12.56
C GLU A 115 20.36 12.55 -12.42
N ALA A 116 20.02 13.41 -11.45
CA ALA A 116 18.64 13.87 -11.26
C ALA A 116 18.14 14.66 -12.48
N LYS A 117 18.94 15.54 -13.05
CA LYS A 117 18.63 16.24 -14.33
C LYS A 117 18.47 15.27 -15.49
N SER A 118 19.32 14.23 -15.59
CA SER A 118 19.20 13.19 -16.63
C SER A 118 17.89 12.42 -16.56
N ILE A 119 17.26 12.33 -15.39
CA ILE A 119 15.94 11.72 -15.22
C ILE A 119 14.81 12.74 -15.48
N ILE A 120 14.92 13.93 -14.92
CA ILE A 120 13.82 14.90 -14.88
C ILE A 120 13.65 15.66 -16.20
N ILE A 121 14.72 15.98 -16.91
CA ILE A 121 14.64 16.69 -18.20
C ILE A 121 13.78 15.91 -19.22
N PRO A 122 14.02 14.60 -19.49
CA PRO A 122 13.17 13.85 -20.40
C PRO A 122 11.71 13.70 -19.92
N VAL A 123 11.47 13.67 -18.60
CA VAL A 123 10.11 13.69 -18.05
C VAL A 123 9.43 15.03 -18.35
N LEU A 124 10.14 16.15 -18.17
CA LEU A 124 9.63 17.48 -18.49
C LEU A 124 9.37 17.66 -19.99
N GLU A 125 10.22 17.11 -20.87
CA GLU A 125 9.96 17.11 -22.31
C GLU A 125 8.62 16.42 -22.63
N GLY A 126 8.35 15.27 -21.99
CA GLY A 126 7.06 14.60 -22.08
C GLY A 126 5.90 15.45 -21.56
N LEU A 127 6.05 16.13 -20.42
CA LEU A 127 5.02 17.02 -19.87
C LEU A 127 4.78 18.25 -20.74
N VAL A 128 5.82 18.88 -21.27
CA VAL A 128 5.69 20.03 -22.17
C VAL A 128 4.88 19.65 -23.41
N TYR A 129 5.13 18.44 -23.96
CA TYR A 129 4.32 17.91 -25.06
C TYR A 129 2.85 17.72 -24.66
N LEU A 130 2.58 17.12 -23.48
CA LEU A 130 1.20 16.94 -23.00
C LEU A 130 0.49 18.29 -22.80
N HIS A 131 1.14 19.24 -22.08
CA HIS A 131 0.54 20.53 -21.74
C HIS A 131 0.35 21.45 -22.96
N ASN A 132 1.37 21.55 -23.83
CA ASN A 132 1.38 22.54 -24.89
C ASN A 132 0.69 22.07 -26.17
N GLU A 133 0.89 20.81 -26.55
CA GLU A 133 0.35 20.26 -27.79
C GLU A 133 -1.03 19.62 -27.61
N LEU A 134 -1.20 18.82 -26.53
CA LEU A 134 -2.44 18.07 -26.32
C LEU A 134 -3.41 18.76 -25.35
N LYS A 135 -2.97 19.77 -24.59
CA LYS A 135 -3.74 20.44 -23.54
C LYS A 135 -4.22 19.50 -22.45
N LEU A 136 -3.39 18.50 -22.12
CA LEU A 136 -3.68 17.46 -21.12
C LEU A 136 -2.67 17.54 -19.98
N ASN A 137 -3.13 17.31 -18.77
CA ASN A 137 -2.32 17.18 -17.57
C ASN A 137 -2.23 15.70 -17.18
N HIS A 138 -1.10 15.31 -16.56
CA HIS A 138 -0.91 13.92 -16.10
C HIS A 138 -1.68 13.62 -14.81
N ASN A 139 -1.72 14.56 -13.88
CA ASN A 139 -2.45 14.56 -12.61
C ASN A 139 -2.03 13.51 -11.55
N ASP A 140 -1.23 12.51 -11.90
CA ASP A 140 -0.70 11.50 -10.97
C ASP A 140 0.79 11.21 -11.23
N LEU A 141 1.59 12.26 -11.38
CA LEU A 141 3.02 12.07 -11.59
C LEU A 141 3.72 11.74 -10.26
N THR A 142 4.32 10.55 -10.19
CA THR A 142 5.00 10.02 -9.02
C THR A 142 6.19 9.15 -9.45
N PRO A 143 7.14 8.82 -8.57
CA PRO A 143 8.22 7.89 -8.92
C PRO A 143 7.74 6.48 -9.34
N ARG A 144 6.49 6.09 -9.03
CA ARG A 144 5.89 4.82 -9.47
C ARG A 144 5.45 4.86 -10.94
N ASN A 145 5.24 6.07 -11.48
CA ASN A 145 4.77 6.30 -12.83
C ASN A 145 5.89 6.76 -13.78
N ILE A 146 7.17 6.62 -13.34
CA ILE A 146 8.36 6.82 -14.15
C ILE A 146 9.15 5.51 -14.19
N LEU A 147 9.32 4.97 -15.41
CA LEU A 147 10.14 3.80 -15.69
C LEU A 147 11.47 4.27 -16.31
N LEU A 148 12.58 3.74 -15.85
CA LEU A 148 13.88 3.92 -16.48
C LEU A 148 14.16 2.74 -17.41
N GLU A 149 13.93 2.92 -18.72
CA GLU A 149 14.19 1.90 -19.73
C GLU A 149 15.70 1.75 -19.93
N SER A 150 16.21 0.51 -19.87
CA SER A 150 17.60 0.20 -20.20
C SER A 150 17.73 -0.03 -21.71
N GLY A 151 18.50 0.84 -22.37
CA GLY A 151 18.88 0.66 -23.78
C GLY A 151 19.91 -0.45 -23.96
N PRO A 152 20.14 -0.91 -25.21
CA PRO A 152 21.18 -1.91 -25.51
C PRO A 152 22.59 -1.47 -25.15
N ASP A 153 22.83 -0.17 -25.08
CA ASP A 153 24.09 0.51 -24.69
C ASP A 153 24.19 0.72 -23.18
N GLY A 154 23.19 0.30 -22.41
CA GLY A 154 23.10 0.51 -20.98
C GLY A 154 22.67 1.92 -20.56
N VAL A 155 22.35 2.80 -21.51
CA VAL A 155 21.84 4.14 -21.21
C VAL A 155 20.39 4.02 -20.73
N LEU A 156 20.08 4.70 -19.64
CA LEU A 156 18.74 4.73 -19.07
C LEU A 156 17.92 5.88 -19.66
N THR A 157 16.76 5.54 -20.21
CA THR A 157 15.82 6.52 -20.77
C THR A 157 14.56 6.55 -19.93
N PRO A 158 14.22 7.70 -19.28
CA PRO A 158 12.98 7.83 -18.53
C PRO A 158 11.75 7.78 -19.44
N LYS A 159 10.71 7.08 -18.96
CA LYS A 159 9.40 6.96 -19.61
C LYS A 159 8.29 7.25 -18.58
N ILE A 160 7.41 8.16 -18.91
CA ILE A 160 6.15 8.33 -18.18
C ILE A 160 5.26 7.16 -18.53
N ILE A 161 4.78 6.45 -17.51
CA ILE A 161 3.86 5.32 -17.62
C ILE A 161 2.62 5.61 -16.79
N ASP A 162 1.51 4.97 -17.11
CA ASP A 162 0.22 5.13 -16.40
C ASP A 162 -0.46 6.50 -16.67
N LEU A 163 -1.35 6.51 -17.64
CA LEU A 163 -2.08 7.69 -18.09
C LEU A 163 -3.54 7.72 -17.61
N GLY A 164 -3.86 6.90 -16.58
CA GLY A 164 -5.22 6.69 -16.09
C GLY A 164 -5.86 7.90 -15.39
N HIS A 165 -5.07 8.92 -15.02
CA HIS A 165 -5.55 10.15 -14.40
C HIS A 165 -5.43 11.38 -15.30
N MET A 166 -5.04 11.18 -16.57
CA MET A 166 -4.91 12.30 -17.50
C MET A 166 -6.25 12.97 -17.75
N HIS A 167 -6.22 14.29 -17.79
CA HIS A 167 -7.38 15.11 -18.12
C HIS A 167 -6.95 16.53 -18.49
N GLU A 168 -7.85 17.29 -19.10
CA GLU A 168 -7.75 18.75 -19.24
C GLU A 168 -7.75 19.40 -17.84
N ASP A 169 -7.62 20.72 -17.75
CA ASP A 169 -7.72 21.43 -16.48
C ASP A 169 -9.06 21.12 -15.79
N VAL A 170 -9.00 20.75 -14.51
CA VAL A 170 -10.16 20.39 -13.68
C VAL A 170 -10.20 21.27 -12.46
N ASP A 171 -11.36 21.87 -12.20
CA ASP A 171 -11.66 22.58 -10.95
C ASP A 171 -12.97 22.04 -10.35
N GLY A 172 -12.91 21.54 -9.12
CA GLY A 172 -14.06 20.97 -8.42
C GLY A 172 -14.13 19.45 -8.47
N ALA A 173 -15.18 18.88 -9.07
CA ALA A 173 -15.36 17.42 -9.11
C ALA A 173 -14.47 16.78 -10.18
N VAL A 174 -13.47 16.00 -9.73
CA VAL A 174 -12.54 15.33 -10.64
C VAL A 174 -13.15 14.11 -11.32
N PRO A 175 -12.80 13.84 -12.59
CA PRO A 175 -13.34 12.71 -13.35
C PRO A 175 -12.70 11.36 -13.01
N PHE A 176 -11.67 11.33 -12.16
CA PHE A 176 -10.91 10.14 -11.79
C PHE A 176 -10.92 9.91 -10.26
N PRO A 177 -10.60 8.69 -9.78
CA PRO A 177 -10.50 8.39 -8.35
C PRO A 177 -9.29 9.12 -7.73
N THR A 178 -9.50 9.71 -6.55
CA THR A 178 -8.44 10.46 -5.83
C THR A 178 -7.85 9.67 -4.66
N GLU A 179 -8.48 8.56 -4.26
CA GLU A 179 -8.11 7.76 -3.09
C GLU A 179 -6.75 7.08 -3.24
N ASP A 180 -6.34 6.80 -4.48
CA ASP A 180 -5.07 6.13 -4.82
C ASP A 180 -3.91 7.11 -5.06
N LEU A 181 -4.17 8.43 -5.05
CA LEU A 181 -3.15 9.44 -5.27
C LEU A 181 -2.07 9.41 -4.16
N ASN A 182 -0.81 9.53 -4.56
CA ASN A 182 0.30 9.64 -3.62
C ASN A 182 0.42 11.07 -3.11
N LEU A 183 -0.14 11.33 -1.93
CA LEU A 183 -0.30 12.65 -1.33
C LEU A 183 1.00 13.45 -1.16
N PHE A 184 2.18 12.81 -1.12
CA PHE A 184 3.46 13.50 -1.04
C PHE A 184 3.82 14.25 -2.32
N TYR A 185 3.31 13.80 -3.48
CA TYR A 185 3.59 14.39 -4.80
C TYR A 185 2.41 15.22 -5.35
N VAL A 186 1.24 15.12 -4.75
CA VAL A 186 0.04 15.87 -5.17
C VAL A 186 0.14 17.32 -4.69
N ALA A 187 -0.13 18.26 -5.58
CA ALA A 187 -0.13 19.70 -5.28
C ALA A 187 -1.22 20.09 -4.26
N PRO A 188 -1.02 21.17 -3.46
CA PRO A 188 -1.99 21.59 -2.44
C PRO A 188 -3.39 21.90 -2.99
N GLU A 189 -3.48 22.53 -4.16
CA GLU A 189 -4.76 22.83 -4.85
C GLU A 189 -5.42 21.55 -5.37
N ALA A 190 -4.62 20.58 -5.84
CA ALA A 190 -5.14 19.30 -6.31
C ALA A 190 -5.76 18.46 -5.16
N LEU A 191 -5.28 18.62 -3.92
CA LEU A 191 -5.95 18.07 -2.73
C LEU A 191 -7.33 18.68 -2.46
N LYS A 192 -7.63 19.84 -3.07
CA LYS A 192 -8.93 20.52 -3.01
C LYS A 192 -9.80 20.28 -4.25
N GLY A 193 -9.28 19.53 -5.22
CA GLY A 193 -9.98 19.17 -6.45
C GLY A 193 -9.64 20.03 -7.67
N SER A 194 -8.65 20.95 -7.58
CA SER A 194 -8.19 21.75 -8.70
C SER A 194 -6.92 21.17 -9.29
N PHE A 195 -7.01 20.59 -10.48
CA PHE A 195 -5.90 19.96 -11.18
C PHE A 195 -5.59 20.73 -12.46
N THR A 196 -4.35 21.18 -12.59
CA THR A 196 -3.88 22.00 -13.70
C THR A 196 -2.46 21.60 -14.11
N ALA A 197 -1.97 22.13 -15.22
CA ALA A 197 -0.58 21.98 -15.64
C ALA A 197 0.43 22.37 -14.53
N LYS A 198 0.08 23.34 -13.66
CA LYS A 198 0.89 23.74 -12.51
C LYS A 198 0.93 22.69 -11.41
N SER A 199 -0.08 21.83 -11.32
CA SER A 199 -0.08 20.70 -10.37
C SER A 199 0.93 19.63 -10.78
N ASP A 200 1.09 19.37 -12.07
CA ASP A 200 2.13 18.47 -12.59
C ASP A 200 3.54 19.03 -12.37
N VAL A 201 3.74 20.33 -12.50
CA VAL A 201 5.02 21.00 -12.18
C VAL A 201 5.39 20.80 -10.71
N PHE A 202 4.42 20.96 -9.80
CA PHE A 202 4.66 20.66 -8.37
C PHE A 202 5.09 19.20 -8.18
N ALA A 203 4.43 18.26 -8.85
CA ALA A 203 4.75 16.84 -8.75
C ALA A 203 6.17 16.53 -9.26
N VAL A 204 6.58 17.10 -10.39
CA VAL A 204 7.96 16.95 -10.93
C VAL A 204 8.99 17.52 -9.96
N CYS A 205 8.75 18.71 -9.40
CA CYS A 205 9.67 19.31 -8.43
C CYS A 205 9.73 18.48 -7.13
N ALA A 206 8.63 17.87 -6.69
CA ALA A 206 8.63 16.94 -5.57
C ALA A 206 9.42 15.65 -5.87
N ILE A 207 9.39 15.16 -7.11
CA ILE A 207 10.21 14.03 -7.55
C ILE A 207 11.70 14.46 -7.60
N LEU A 208 12.02 15.62 -8.17
CA LEU A 208 13.38 16.16 -8.21
C LEU A 208 13.95 16.33 -6.80
N TYR A 209 13.17 16.89 -5.88
CA TYR A 209 13.55 16.98 -4.46
C TYR A 209 13.83 15.58 -3.89
N THR A 210 12.97 14.60 -4.18
CA THR A 210 13.13 13.22 -3.68
C THR A 210 14.41 12.57 -4.23
N LEU A 211 14.76 12.80 -5.48
CA LEU A 211 16.01 12.33 -6.08
C LEU A 211 17.23 12.91 -5.37
N LEU A 212 17.21 14.20 -5.05
CA LEU A 212 18.34 14.89 -4.44
C LEU A 212 18.48 14.58 -2.94
N TYR A 213 17.38 14.44 -2.23
CA TYR A 213 17.38 14.35 -0.76
C TYR A 213 16.92 13.02 -0.20
N GLY A 214 16.54 12.04 -1.04
CA GLY A 214 16.18 10.67 -0.65
C GLY A 214 14.82 10.51 0.02
N LYS A 215 14.08 11.60 0.20
CA LYS A 215 12.72 11.63 0.78
C LYS A 215 11.88 12.70 0.10
N ALA A 216 10.57 12.51 0.05
CA ALA A 216 9.66 13.52 -0.49
C ALA A 216 9.72 14.83 0.33
N PRO A 217 9.43 16.01 -0.28
CA PRO A 217 9.30 17.26 0.46
C PRO A 217 8.19 17.14 1.52
N TRP A 218 8.38 17.80 2.66
CA TRP A 218 7.45 17.70 3.82
C TRP A 218 7.11 16.25 4.20
N HIS A 219 8.09 15.35 4.12
CA HIS A 219 7.89 13.96 4.47
C HIS A 219 7.41 13.82 5.91
N CYS A 220 6.30 13.12 6.11
CA CYS A 220 5.76 12.79 7.42
C CYS A 220 5.46 11.30 7.51
N HIS A 221 5.40 10.79 8.73
CA HIS A 221 4.99 9.40 8.94
C HIS A 221 3.51 9.24 8.63
N ILE A 222 3.19 8.30 7.73
CA ILE A 222 1.83 7.87 7.41
C ILE A 222 1.72 6.41 7.83
N GLY A 223 0.75 6.10 8.68
CA GLY A 223 0.48 4.73 9.11
C GLY A 223 -0.05 3.88 7.94
N ALA A 224 0.33 2.60 7.90
CA ALA A 224 -0.10 1.68 6.84
C ALA A 224 -1.64 1.51 6.74
N HIS A 225 -2.35 1.76 7.84
CA HIS A 225 -3.81 1.67 7.93
C HIS A 225 -4.52 3.02 7.99
N ASP A 226 -3.78 4.13 7.77
CA ASP A 226 -4.38 5.44 7.74
C ASP A 226 -5.33 5.56 6.56
N SER A 227 -6.57 6.01 6.81
CA SER A 227 -7.52 6.34 5.76
C SER A 227 -6.92 7.42 4.84
N PHE A 228 -7.40 7.49 3.60
CA PHE A 228 -7.00 8.57 2.69
C PHE A 228 -7.16 9.96 3.34
N TYR A 229 -8.24 10.15 4.08
CA TYR A 229 -8.49 11.41 4.78
C TYR A 229 -7.47 11.69 5.90
N SER A 230 -7.14 10.69 6.73
CA SER A 230 -6.10 10.82 7.78
C SER A 230 -4.74 11.14 7.16
N ARG A 231 -4.38 10.46 6.06
CA ARG A 231 -3.17 10.74 5.30
C ARG A 231 -3.14 12.17 4.77
N LYS A 232 -4.27 12.64 4.22
CA LYS A 232 -4.43 14.01 3.71
C LYS A 232 -4.20 15.07 4.80
N ILE A 233 -4.73 14.84 6.01
CA ILE A 233 -4.50 15.72 7.17
C ILE A 233 -3.02 15.72 7.57
N SER A 234 -2.39 14.55 7.68
CA SER A 234 -0.99 14.44 8.09
C SER A 234 -0.05 15.16 7.13
N VAL A 235 -0.25 14.98 5.82
CA VAL A 235 0.50 15.70 4.78
C VAL A 235 0.18 17.19 4.81
N GLY A 236 -1.08 17.59 5.01
CA GLY A 236 -1.47 18.98 5.16
C GLY A 236 -0.73 19.67 6.30
N ARG A 237 -0.72 19.06 7.49
CA ARG A 237 0.02 19.56 8.67
C ARG A 237 1.55 19.64 8.42
N ALA A 238 2.12 18.61 7.79
CA ALA A 238 3.55 18.65 7.47
C ALA A 238 3.90 19.81 6.55
N ARG A 239 3.01 20.19 5.64
CA ARG A 239 3.15 21.33 4.71
C ARG A 239 2.96 22.72 5.36
N GLU A 240 2.48 22.81 6.60
CA GLU A 240 2.46 24.07 7.36
C GLU A 240 3.88 24.50 7.77
N GLY A 241 4.83 23.54 7.83
CA GLY A 241 6.25 23.82 8.05
C GLY A 241 6.95 24.34 6.80
N ALA A 242 8.07 25.03 7.00
CA ALA A 242 8.94 25.46 5.91
C ALA A 242 9.49 24.27 5.12
N LEU A 243 9.74 24.47 3.82
CA LEU A 243 10.49 23.51 3.02
C LEU A 243 11.94 23.47 3.53
N GLU A 244 12.41 22.30 3.93
CA GLU A 244 13.75 22.13 4.49
C GLU A 244 14.70 21.56 3.43
N PHE A 245 15.87 22.18 3.29
CA PHE A 245 16.96 21.64 2.48
C PHE A 245 18.05 21.08 3.43
N PRO A 246 18.24 19.75 3.47
CA PRO A 246 19.24 19.13 4.33
C PRO A 246 20.65 19.65 4.06
N LYS A 247 21.35 20.11 5.10
CA LYS A 247 22.75 20.60 4.98
C LYS A 247 23.65 19.49 4.45
N GLY A 248 24.48 19.84 3.46
CA GLY A 248 25.38 18.88 2.80
C GLY A 248 24.70 18.02 1.75
N GLY A 249 23.49 18.35 1.35
CA GLY A 249 22.83 17.76 0.19
C GLY A 249 23.55 18.05 -1.12
N PRO A 250 23.22 17.32 -2.20
CA PRO A 250 23.90 17.45 -3.50
C PRO A 250 23.52 18.73 -4.27
N ALA A 251 22.43 19.40 -3.89
CA ALA A 251 21.94 20.59 -4.57
C ALA A 251 22.73 21.84 -4.15
N ASP A 252 22.81 22.79 -5.05
CA ASP A 252 23.36 24.13 -4.83
C ASP A 252 22.22 25.15 -4.62
N PRO A 253 22.54 26.40 -4.24
CA PRO A 253 21.52 27.43 -4.02
C PRO A 253 20.65 27.74 -5.25
N ALA A 254 21.15 27.54 -6.48
CA ALA A 254 20.36 27.76 -7.69
C ALA A 254 19.31 26.65 -7.86
N MET A 255 19.68 25.40 -7.58
CA MET A 255 18.75 24.28 -7.57
C MET A 255 17.71 24.39 -6.46
N ASP A 256 18.12 24.81 -5.27
CA ASP A 256 17.20 25.05 -4.16
C ASP A 256 16.16 26.13 -4.51
N ALA A 257 16.57 27.23 -5.17
CA ALA A 257 15.65 28.27 -5.64
C ALA A 257 14.65 27.74 -6.69
N ILE A 258 15.09 26.86 -7.59
CA ILE A 258 14.20 26.20 -8.57
C ILE A 258 13.16 25.32 -7.86
N LEU A 259 13.60 24.56 -6.84
CA LEU A 259 12.72 23.71 -6.04
C LEU A 259 11.72 24.54 -5.22
N GLU A 260 12.16 25.64 -4.59
CA GLU A 260 11.27 26.56 -3.87
C GLU A 260 10.18 27.13 -4.77
N ALA A 261 10.56 27.62 -5.96
CA ALA A 261 9.61 28.14 -6.93
C ALA A 261 8.62 27.05 -7.40
N GLY A 262 9.11 25.88 -7.78
CA GLY A 262 8.27 24.78 -8.29
C GLY A 262 7.37 24.12 -7.23
N LEU A 263 7.77 24.15 -5.95
CA LEU A 263 7.02 23.66 -4.81
C LEU A 263 6.20 24.74 -4.09
N SER A 264 6.10 25.95 -4.65
CA SER A 264 5.23 27.02 -4.12
C SER A 264 3.80 26.51 -3.94
N PHE A 265 3.16 26.89 -2.82
CA PHE A 265 1.75 26.54 -2.56
C PHE A 265 0.77 27.35 -3.41
N ASP A 266 1.20 28.51 -3.90
CA ASP A 266 0.46 29.30 -4.88
C ASP A 266 0.81 28.82 -6.30
N PRO A 267 -0.11 28.21 -7.06
CA PRO A 267 0.15 27.75 -8.43
C PRO A 267 0.63 28.87 -9.36
N ALA A 268 0.21 30.12 -9.13
CA ALA A 268 0.59 31.27 -9.97
C ALA A 268 2.08 31.62 -9.88
N GLN A 269 2.72 31.24 -8.77
CA GLN A 269 4.17 31.48 -8.57
C GLN A 269 5.05 30.36 -9.16
N ARG A 270 4.46 29.22 -9.52
CA ARG A 270 5.21 28.14 -10.13
C ARG A 270 5.54 28.45 -11.59
N PRO A 271 6.74 28.07 -12.08
CA PRO A 271 7.03 28.16 -13.51
C PRO A 271 6.10 27.24 -14.31
N ASP A 272 5.96 27.49 -15.61
CA ASP A 272 5.39 26.51 -16.53
C ASP A 272 6.39 25.37 -16.76
N ALA A 273 5.93 24.20 -17.21
CA ALA A 273 6.80 23.06 -17.48
C ALA A 273 7.91 23.39 -18.50
N SER A 274 7.61 24.21 -19.52
CA SER A 274 8.58 24.70 -20.50
C SER A 274 9.65 25.62 -19.90
N VAL A 275 9.26 26.50 -18.96
CA VAL A 275 10.20 27.37 -18.25
C VAL A 275 11.10 26.54 -17.33
N LEU A 276 10.50 25.59 -16.58
CA LEU A 276 11.26 24.68 -15.72
C LEU A 276 12.24 23.83 -16.53
N LEU A 277 11.83 23.33 -17.70
CA LEU A 277 12.68 22.60 -18.63
C LEU A 277 13.88 23.45 -19.06
N SER A 278 13.64 24.72 -19.44
CA SER A 278 14.73 25.64 -19.86
C SER A 278 15.71 25.88 -18.72
N LEU A 279 15.22 26.15 -17.50
CA LEU A 279 16.06 26.38 -16.31
C LEU A 279 16.96 25.18 -15.96
N LEU A 280 16.41 23.95 -16.08
CA LEU A 280 17.19 22.75 -15.80
C LEU A 280 18.13 22.35 -16.92
N SER A 281 17.83 22.75 -18.16
CA SER A 281 18.64 22.43 -19.35
C SER A 281 19.80 23.43 -19.56
N GLU A 282 19.78 24.57 -18.90
CA GLU A 282 20.85 25.55 -19.00
C GLU A 282 22.16 24.94 -18.47
N ASP A 283 23.21 25.00 -19.30
CA ASP A 283 24.55 24.39 -19.05
C ASP A 283 24.54 22.87 -18.75
N PHE A 284 23.40 22.16 -19.04
CA PHE A 284 23.30 20.74 -18.79
C PHE A 284 23.99 19.92 -19.88
N LYS A 285 24.91 19.04 -19.47
CA LYS A 285 25.46 17.96 -20.31
C LYS A 285 24.93 16.65 -19.75
N PRO A 286 24.22 15.82 -20.58
CA PRO A 286 23.74 14.53 -20.13
C PRO A 286 24.89 13.71 -19.54
N GLY A 287 24.70 13.25 -18.30
CA GLY A 287 25.60 12.32 -17.63
C GLY A 287 25.00 10.92 -17.61
N GLU A 288 25.84 9.90 -17.51
CA GLU A 288 25.38 8.54 -17.26
C GLU A 288 24.77 8.47 -15.87
N ILE A 289 23.58 7.89 -15.76
CA ILE A 289 22.98 7.59 -14.46
C ILE A 289 23.78 6.43 -13.86
N ASN A 290 24.52 6.72 -12.79
CA ASN A 290 25.37 5.73 -12.15
C ASN A 290 24.52 4.77 -11.30
N LEU A 291 24.05 3.69 -11.91
CA LEU A 291 23.49 2.57 -11.17
C LEU A 291 24.65 1.86 -10.45
N ARG A 292 24.54 1.65 -9.13
CA ARG A 292 25.46 0.72 -8.46
C ARG A 292 25.38 -0.62 -9.17
N LYS A 293 26.45 -1.44 -9.15
CA LYS A 293 26.46 -2.77 -9.80
C LYS A 293 25.22 -3.61 -9.44
N ASP A 294 24.69 -3.41 -8.25
CA ASP A 294 23.49 -4.07 -7.73
C ASP A 294 22.16 -3.53 -8.28
N ASP A 295 22.17 -2.35 -8.93
CA ASP A 295 20.98 -1.68 -9.48
C ASP A 295 20.77 -1.96 -10.98
N ARG A 296 21.72 -2.61 -11.66
CA ARG A 296 21.56 -2.98 -13.09
C ARG A 296 20.66 -4.20 -13.20
N PRO A 297 19.70 -4.23 -14.13
CA PRO A 297 19.01 -5.47 -14.45
C PRO A 297 20.06 -6.49 -14.91
N GLN A 298 20.36 -7.49 -14.10
CA GLN A 298 21.25 -8.56 -14.53
C GLN A 298 20.49 -9.47 -15.50
N GLU A 299 21.07 -9.72 -16.68
CA GLU A 299 20.85 -10.96 -17.39
C GLU A 299 21.28 -12.07 -16.43
N GLN A 300 20.36 -12.98 -16.12
CA GLN A 300 20.47 -13.92 -15.02
C GLN A 300 21.62 -14.91 -15.21
N GLU A 301 22.61 -14.81 -14.33
CA GLU A 301 23.24 -16.00 -13.74
C GLU A 301 22.73 -16.09 -12.30
N ASP A 302 22.15 -17.26 -11.97
CA ASP A 302 21.57 -17.56 -10.67
C ASP A 302 22.59 -17.41 -9.53
N LYS A 303 22.52 -16.30 -8.80
CA LYS A 303 23.01 -16.21 -7.41
C LYS A 303 22.03 -15.33 -6.62
N PRO A 304 21.64 -15.77 -5.41
CA PRO A 304 20.63 -15.07 -4.63
C PRO A 304 21.11 -13.70 -4.21
N ARG A 305 20.40 -12.65 -4.65
CA ARG A 305 20.53 -11.30 -4.13
C ARG A 305 19.82 -11.21 -2.80
N GLU A 306 20.51 -10.71 -1.81
CA GLU A 306 19.94 -10.23 -0.55
C GLU A 306 19.05 -9.01 -0.81
N ASP A 307 17.83 -9.23 -1.27
CA ASP A 307 16.75 -8.28 -1.09
C ASP A 307 16.40 -8.27 0.41
N GLN A 308 17.09 -7.40 1.13
CA GLN A 308 16.80 -7.19 2.55
C GLN A 308 15.40 -6.62 2.67
N VAL A 309 14.45 -7.50 2.97
CA VAL A 309 13.14 -7.09 3.50
C VAL A 309 13.45 -6.30 4.77
N LYS A 310 13.37 -4.96 4.72
CA LYS A 310 13.43 -4.11 5.91
C LYS A 310 12.11 -4.22 6.66
N LEU A 311 11.85 -5.40 7.20
CA LEU A 311 10.95 -5.53 8.34
C LEU A 311 11.69 -4.91 9.52
N GLN A 312 11.41 -3.63 9.80
CA GLN A 312 11.95 -2.98 10.98
C GLN A 312 11.30 -3.65 12.19
N ALA A 313 12.12 -4.34 12.99
CA ALA A 313 11.71 -4.78 14.31
C ALA A 313 11.30 -3.52 15.11
N GLN A 314 10.02 -3.34 15.39
CA GLN A 314 9.58 -2.34 16.34
C GLN A 314 10.05 -2.82 17.72
N ARG A 315 11.14 -2.23 18.23
CA ARG A 315 11.56 -2.43 19.61
C ARG A 315 10.50 -1.82 20.51
N ASN A 316 9.64 -2.65 21.07
CA ASN A 316 8.71 -2.22 22.08
C ASN A 316 9.48 -1.94 23.37
N ARG A 317 9.51 -0.67 23.79
CA ARG A 317 9.92 -0.33 25.16
C ARG A 317 8.82 -0.82 26.08
N SER A 318 9.13 -1.82 26.92
CA SER A 318 8.24 -2.30 27.98
C SER A 318 7.76 -1.11 28.82
N GLY A 319 6.45 -0.85 28.83
CA GLY A 319 5.83 0.12 29.73
C GLY A 319 4.71 1.00 29.18
N GLN A 320 4.28 0.88 27.93
CA GLN A 320 3.12 1.65 27.43
C GLN A 320 2.18 0.74 26.63
N GLY A 321 0.99 0.53 27.14
CA GLY A 321 -0.19 0.02 26.46
C GLY A 321 -0.44 -1.47 26.70
N GLY A 322 0.19 -2.36 25.97
CA GLY A 322 -0.01 -3.81 26.06
C GLY A 322 -1.48 -4.23 26.01
N PHE A 323 -1.85 -5.23 26.82
CA PHE A 323 -3.22 -5.71 26.94
C PHE A 323 -4.19 -4.72 27.62
N ALA A 324 -3.67 -3.67 28.27
CA ALA A 324 -4.50 -2.60 28.86
C ALA A 324 -5.24 -1.78 27.77
N ASP A 325 -4.71 -1.74 26.54
CA ASP A 325 -5.34 -1.05 25.41
C ASP A 325 -6.35 -1.95 24.66
N VAL A 326 -6.50 -3.20 25.05
CA VAL A 326 -7.43 -4.15 24.43
C VAL A 326 -8.69 -4.25 25.28
N ALA A 327 -9.84 -3.88 24.73
CA ALA A 327 -11.13 -4.01 25.40
C ALA A 327 -11.59 -5.48 25.42
N GLY A 328 -12.09 -5.97 26.54
CA GLY A 328 -12.64 -7.31 26.69
C GLY A 328 -11.59 -8.42 26.56
N MET A 329 -12.06 -9.64 26.29
CA MET A 329 -11.24 -10.85 26.08
C MET A 329 -10.34 -11.22 27.28
N GLU A 330 -10.76 -10.94 28.50
CA GLU A 330 -9.94 -11.15 29.70
C GLU A 330 -9.49 -12.61 29.86
N GLY A 331 -10.35 -13.57 29.54
CA GLY A 331 -9.98 -15.00 29.56
C GLY A 331 -8.85 -15.33 28.60
N LEU A 332 -8.90 -14.80 27.37
CA LEU A 332 -7.86 -14.99 26.38
C LEU A 332 -6.54 -14.32 26.79
N LYS A 333 -6.59 -13.09 27.30
CA LYS A 333 -5.41 -12.38 27.82
C LYS A 333 -4.72 -13.17 28.91
N GLN A 334 -5.47 -13.65 29.91
CA GLN A 334 -4.96 -14.45 31.02
C GLN A 334 -4.35 -15.78 30.54
N GLU A 335 -5.00 -16.46 29.62
CA GLU A 335 -4.48 -17.70 29.04
C GLU A 335 -3.17 -17.48 28.30
N LEU A 336 -3.06 -16.41 27.51
CA LEU A 336 -1.85 -16.07 26.77
C LEU A 336 -0.70 -15.65 27.70
N LEU A 337 -0.98 -14.90 28.76
CA LEU A 337 0.01 -14.58 29.79
C LEU A 337 0.60 -15.83 30.43
N GLN A 338 -0.24 -16.80 30.79
CA GLN A 338 0.18 -18.00 31.48
C GLN A 338 0.80 -19.07 30.58
N ARG A 339 0.26 -19.28 29.38
CA ARG A 339 0.66 -20.39 28.50
C ARG A 339 1.75 -20.04 27.51
N VAL A 340 1.87 -18.76 27.15
CA VAL A 340 2.77 -18.32 26.08
C VAL A 340 3.83 -17.38 26.64
N ILE A 341 3.43 -16.23 27.14
CA ILE A 341 4.37 -15.16 27.50
C ILE A 341 5.30 -15.62 28.61
N TRP A 342 4.75 -16.16 29.70
CA TRP A 342 5.57 -16.63 30.81
C TRP A 342 6.56 -17.74 30.39
N VAL A 343 6.13 -18.72 29.59
CA VAL A 343 6.99 -19.85 29.16
C VAL A 343 8.13 -19.36 28.26
N LEU A 344 7.89 -18.34 27.43
CA LEU A 344 8.91 -17.77 26.54
C LEU A 344 9.88 -16.83 27.27
N GLN A 345 9.44 -16.17 28.35
CA GLN A 345 10.26 -15.24 29.13
C GLN A 345 11.15 -15.95 30.15
N ASP A 346 10.63 -16.95 30.88
CA ASP A 346 11.35 -17.68 31.95
C ASP A 346 11.86 -19.04 31.43
N LYS A 347 12.91 -18.98 30.59
CA LYS A 347 13.52 -20.17 29.98
C LYS A 347 14.08 -21.16 31.01
N GLU A 348 14.62 -20.69 32.14
CA GLU A 348 15.20 -21.55 33.16
C GLU A 348 14.11 -22.39 33.83
N LYS A 349 13.02 -21.77 34.22
CA LYS A 349 11.90 -22.45 34.84
C LYS A 349 11.16 -23.36 33.85
N ALA A 350 10.98 -22.91 32.59
CA ALA A 350 10.43 -23.75 31.53
C ALA A 350 11.28 -25.02 31.31
N ALA A 351 12.60 -24.90 31.26
CA ALA A 351 13.52 -26.02 31.12
C ALA A 351 13.46 -26.97 32.32
N LYS A 352 13.40 -26.45 33.56
CA LYS A 352 13.27 -27.24 34.79
C LYS A 352 12.05 -28.16 34.75
N TYR A 353 10.92 -27.66 34.22
CA TYR A 353 9.68 -28.41 34.11
C TYR A 353 9.50 -29.09 32.74
N ARG A 354 10.52 -29.03 31.85
CA ARG A 354 10.48 -29.55 30.47
C ARG A 354 9.25 -29.05 29.69
N LEU A 355 8.88 -27.79 29.87
CA LEU A 355 7.79 -27.18 29.14
C LEU A 355 8.27 -26.82 27.73
N LEU A 356 7.47 -27.18 26.74
CA LEU A 356 7.67 -26.75 25.36
C LEU A 356 6.73 -25.57 25.08
N PRO A 357 7.25 -24.39 24.76
CA PRO A 357 6.40 -23.27 24.38
C PRO A 357 5.70 -23.59 23.04
N PRO A 358 4.47 -23.12 22.84
CA PRO A 358 3.79 -23.26 21.56
C PRO A 358 4.52 -22.46 20.46
N ASN A 359 4.53 -22.99 19.23
CA ASN A 359 5.20 -22.35 18.10
C ASN A 359 4.42 -21.15 17.55
N GLY A 360 3.09 -21.18 17.63
CA GLY A 360 2.28 -20.08 17.14
C GLY A 360 0.81 -20.19 17.48
N MET A 361 0.09 -19.12 17.19
CA MET A 361 -1.35 -19.03 17.32
C MET A 361 -2.03 -18.47 16.07
N LEU A 362 -3.25 -18.91 15.82
CA LEU A 362 -4.12 -18.38 14.79
C LEU A 362 -5.26 -17.61 15.44
N LEU A 363 -5.40 -16.33 15.06
CA LEU A 363 -6.53 -15.46 15.42
C LEU A 363 -7.50 -15.41 14.23
N TYR A 364 -8.74 -15.84 14.44
CA TYR A 364 -9.74 -15.86 13.39
C TYR A 364 -11.04 -15.19 13.85
N GLY A 365 -11.89 -14.76 12.94
CA GLY A 365 -13.16 -14.11 13.26
C GLY A 365 -13.56 -13.06 12.23
N PRO A 366 -14.67 -12.33 12.45
CA PRO A 366 -15.17 -11.33 11.50
C PRO A 366 -14.15 -10.22 11.17
N PRO A 367 -14.24 -9.60 9.98
CA PRO A 367 -13.40 -8.46 9.65
C PRO A 367 -13.65 -7.28 10.59
N GLY A 368 -12.63 -6.45 10.80
CA GLY A 368 -12.74 -5.25 11.65
C GLY A 368 -12.73 -5.48 13.15
N CYS A 369 -12.71 -6.74 13.65
CA CYS A 369 -12.74 -7.04 15.11
C CYS A 369 -11.39 -6.90 15.82
N GLY A 370 -10.35 -6.35 15.16
CA GLY A 370 -9.09 -6.01 15.81
C GLY A 370 -8.08 -7.14 15.96
N LYS A 371 -8.11 -8.21 15.15
CA LYS A 371 -7.17 -9.35 15.22
C LYS A 371 -5.71 -8.93 15.11
N THR A 372 -5.36 -8.12 14.12
CA THR A 372 -3.99 -7.61 13.91
C THR A 372 -3.57 -6.65 15.02
N PHE A 373 -4.51 -5.84 15.52
CA PHE A 373 -4.29 -4.98 16.68
C PHE A 373 -4.00 -5.81 17.94
N PHE A 374 -4.76 -6.87 18.17
CA PHE A 374 -4.54 -7.78 19.29
C PHE A 374 -3.14 -8.44 19.22
N ALA A 375 -2.72 -8.90 18.04
CA ALA A 375 -1.39 -9.47 17.82
C ALA A 375 -0.27 -8.47 18.17
N LYS A 376 -0.43 -7.20 17.77
CA LYS A 376 0.50 -6.14 18.14
C LYS A 376 0.55 -5.91 19.64
N LYS A 377 -0.61 -5.85 20.31
CA LYS A 377 -0.70 -5.64 21.77
C LYS A 377 -0.18 -6.83 22.57
N PHE A 378 -0.30 -8.04 22.04
CA PHE A 378 0.36 -9.22 22.59
C PHE A 378 1.90 -9.08 22.56
N ALA A 379 2.46 -8.59 21.44
CA ALA A 379 3.90 -8.38 21.35
C ALA A 379 4.39 -7.25 22.28
N GLU A 380 3.60 -6.19 22.45
CA GLU A 380 3.86 -5.11 23.42
C GLU A 380 3.84 -5.64 24.85
N GLU A 381 2.84 -6.44 25.23
CA GLU A 381 2.72 -7.06 26.55
C GLU A 381 3.87 -8.01 26.86
N SER A 382 4.29 -8.81 25.88
CA SER A 382 5.41 -9.75 26.03
C SER A 382 6.77 -9.08 26.03
N GLY A 383 6.90 -7.83 25.55
CA GLY A 383 8.17 -7.15 25.36
C GLY A 383 9.02 -7.72 24.22
N PHE A 384 8.43 -8.51 23.32
CA PHE A 384 9.12 -9.15 22.21
C PHE A 384 9.24 -8.22 21.01
N ASN A 385 10.24 -8.44 20.16
CA ASN A 385 10.38 -7.75 18.89
C ASN A 385 9.22 -8.16 17.95
N TYR A 386 8.55 -7.17 17.35
CA TYR A 386 7.36 -7.40 16.53
C TYR A 386 7.63 -7.19 15.05
N TYR A 387 7.26 -8.17 14.23
CA TYR A 387 7.33 -8.14 12.77
C TYR A 387 5.93 -8.34 12.21
N LEU A 388 5.39 -7.33 11.53
CA LEU A 388 4.13 -7.45 10.80
C LEU A 388 4.43 -7.75 9.33
N VAL A 389 3.76 -8.76 8.77
CA VAL A 389 3.94 -9.23 7.40
C VAL A 389 2.59 -9.31 6.72
N ASN A 390 2.41 -8.52 5.67
CA ASN A 390 1.24 -8.57 4.81
C ASN A 390 1.53 -9.42 3.58
N GLY A 391 0.50 -9.94 2.90
CA GLY A 391 0.66 -10.75 1.68
C GLY A 391 1.46 -10.05 0.57
N SER A 392 1.37 -8.72 0.52
CA SER A 392 2.14 -7.89 -0.42
C SER A 392 3.64 -7.83 -0.13
N ASP A 393 4.05 -8.01 1.13
CA ASP A 393 5.44 -7.83 1.56
C ASP A 393 6.34 -9.00 1.12
N LEU A 394 5.75 -10.19 1.01
CA LEU A 394 6.44 -11.40 0.55
C LEU A 394 6.25 -11.65 -0.96
N GLY A 395 5.26 -10.99 -1.57
CA GLY A 395 5.05 -11.09 -3.01
C GLY A 395 6.30 -10.68 -3.78
N SER A 396 6.93 -11.63 -4.47
CA SER A 396 8.05 -11.38 -5.37
C SER A 396 7.59 -11.54 -6.80
N THR A 397 8.15 -10.71 -7.71
CA THR A 397 7.95 -10.84 -9.15
C THR A 397 8.68 -12.06 -9.75
N TYR A 398 9.48 -12.79 -8.94
CA TYR A 398 10.25 -13.96 -9.37
C TYR A 398 9.70 -15.24 -8.77
N ILE A 399 9.72 -16.33 -9.56
CA ILE A 399 9.12 -17.64 -9.26
C ILE A 399 9.74 -18.32 -8.01
N HIS A 400 10.92 -17.91 -7.55
CA HIS A 400 11.58 -18.45 -6.34
C HIS A 400 11.94 -17.36 -5.30
N GLY A 401 11.55 -16.11 -5.48
CA GLY A 401 11.90 -14.99 -4.59
C GLY A 401 11.19 -15.00 -3.24
N THR A 402 9.99 -15.58 -3.16
CA THR A 402 9.17 -15.61 -1.94
C THR A 402 9.73 -16.58 -0.91
N GLN A 403 10.34 -17.70 -1.32
CA GLN A 403 10.96 -18.67 -0.42
C GLN A 403 12.15 -18.07 0.33
N GLY A 404 13.05 -17.38 -0.39
CA GLY A 404 14.20 -16.70 0.21
C GLY A 404 13.75 -15.63 1.21
N LYS A 405 12.72 -14.87 0.88
CA LYS A 405 12.18 -13.82 1.77
C LYS A 405 11.57 -14.38 3.07
N ILE A 406 10.91 -15.53 2.99
CA ILE A 406 10.38 -16.22 4.17
C ILE A 406 11.54 -16.68 5.05
N ALA A 407 12.55 -17.34 4.48
CA ALA A 407 13.72 -17.78 5.21
C ALA A 407 14.47 -16.61 5.88
N ASP A 408 14.71 -15.52 5.15
CA ASP A 408 15.35 -14.30 5.65
C ASP A 408 14.56 -13.64 6.78
N LEU A 409 13.23 -13.61 6.70
CA LEU A 409 12.37 -13.10 7.75
C LEU A 409 12.54 -13.89 9.05
N PHE A 410 12.49 -15.24 8.97
CA PHE A 410 12.65 -16.09 10.13
C PHE A 410 14.08 -16.00 10.69
N GLN A 411 15.10 -15.90 9.85
CA GLN A 411 16.48 -15.69 10.28
C GLN A 411 16.66 -14.34 11.01
N LYS A 412 16.08 -13.25 10.48
CA LYS A 412 16.10 -11.93 11.16
C LYS A 412 15.37 -11.95 12.48
N ALA A 413 14.22 -12.62 12.56
CA ALA A 413 13.47 -12.78 13.80
C ALA A 413 14.27 -13.58 14.84
N GLU A 414 14.98 -14.63 14.42
CA GLU A 414 15.85 -15.44 15.26
C GLU A 414 17.04 -14.64 15.82
N MET A 415 17.70 -13.84 14.97
CA MET A 415 18.80 -12.94 15.39
C MET A 415 18.34 -11.88 16.41
N ASN A 416 17.06 -11.54 16.41
CA ASN A 416 16.44 -10.57 17.32
C ASN A 416 15.48 -11.24 18.32
N ALA A 417 15.66 -12.51 18.61
CA ALA A 417 14.83 -13.24 19.57
C ALA A 417 14.96 -12.65 21.01
N PRO A 418 13.89 -12.63 21.81
CA PRO A 418 12.56 -13.18 21.49
C PRO A 418 11.76 -12.27 20.54
N ALA A 419 11.10 -12.90 19.57
CA ALA A 419 10.41 -12.18 18.50
C ALA A 419 9.01 -12.77 18.21
N VAL A 420 8.09 -11.89 17.80
CA VAL A 420 6.76 -12.25 17.29
C VAL A 420 6.70 -11.89 15.81
N ILE A 421 6.35 -12.86 14.97
CA ILE A 421 6.04 -12.63 13.55
C ILE A 421 4.52 -12.74 13.39
N CYS A 422 3.87 -11.65 12.98
CA CYS A 422 2.45 -11.62 12.68
C CYS A 422 2.21 -11.60 11.17
N PHE A 423 1.58 -12.64 10.64
CA PHE A 423 1.14 -12.71 9.26
C PHE A 423 -0.32 -12.28 9.19
N ASP A 424 -0.58 -11.11 8.60
CA ASP A 424 -1.94 -10.61 8.38
C ASP A 424 -2.52 -11.21 7.08
N GLU A 425 -3.82 -11.51 7.07
CA GLU A 425 -4.47 -12.26 5.99
C GLU A 425 -3.76 -13.60 5.71
N PHE A 426 -3.58 -14.38 6.78
CA PHE A 426 -2.80 -15.63 6.77
C PHE A 426 -3.24 -16.64 5.70
N ASP A 427 -4.52 -16.63 5.32
CA ASP A 427 -5.06 -17.43 4.22
C ASP A 427 -4.46 -17.09 2.86
N SER A 428 -3.85 -15.91 2.71
CA SER A 428 -3.11 -15.53 1.50
C SER A 428 -1.74 -16.21 1.39
N PHE A 429 -1.13 -16.59 2.52
CA PHE A 429 0.18 -17.26 2.57
C PHE A 429 0.08 -18.78 2.46
N VAL A 430 -0.96 -19.36 3.04
CA VAL A 430 -1.12 -20.82 3.16
C VAL A 430 -2.54 -21.26 2.74
N PRO A 431 -2.91 -21.06 1.47
CA PRO A 431 -4.23 -21.39 0.97
C PRO A 431 -4.50 -22.89 1.00
N ALA A 432 -5.76 -23.29 1.25
CA ALA A 432 -6.20 -24.67 1.27
C ALA A 432 -5.90 -25.39 -0.05
N ARG A 433 -5.46 -26.65 0.05
CA ARG A 433 -5.14 -27.50 -1.11
C ARG A 433 -6.40 -27.71 -1.95
N GLY A 434 -6.32 -27.47 -3.26
CA GLY A 434 -7.45 -27.60 -4.18
C GLY A 434 -7.96 -26.29 -4.75
N SER A 435 -7.53 -25.14 -4.23
CA SER A 435 -7.70 -23.84 -4.88
C SER A 435 -6.69 -23.66 -6.01
N ASP A 436 -7.07 -22.95 -7.08
CA ASP A 436 -6.16 -22.65 -8.19
C ASP A 436 -4.90 -21.89 -7.73
N SER A 437 -5.00 -21.15 -6.63
CA SER A 437 -3.89 -20.48 -5.96
C SER A 437 -2.89 -21.44 -5.29
N ALA A 438 -3.32 -22.63 -4.84
CA ALA A 438 -2.46 -23.58 -4.13
C ALA A 438 -1.52 -24.35 -5.07
N ARG A 439 -1.91 -24.55 -6.34
CA ARG A 439 -1.09 -25.27 -7.32
C ARG A 439 0.18 -24.52 -7.70
N ASN A 440 0.12 -23.18 -7.73
CA ASN A 440 1.25 -22.32 -8.12
C ASN A 440 2.14 -21.89 -6.94
N ARG A 441 1.75 -22.21 -5.68
CA ARG A 441 2.45 -21.81 -4.45
C ARG A 441 2.85 -22.99 -3.56
N SER A 442 2.82 -24.21 -4.07
CA SER A 442 3.11 -25.41 -3.27
C SER A 442 4.51 -25.39 -2.63
N GLU A 443 5.50 -24.81 -3.31
CA GLU A 443 6.86 -24.68 -2.82
C GLU A 443 6.99 -23.62 -1.73
N GLU A 444 6.31 -22.46 -1.90
CA GLU A 444 6.25 -21.37 -0.91
C GLU A 444 5.58 -21.86 0.38
N VAL A 445 4.46 -22.58 0.25
CA VAL A 445 3.76 -23.19 1.39
C VAL A 445 4.64 -24.20 2.10
N ASN A 446 5.39 -25.03 1.36
CA ASN A 446 6.29 -26.01 1.96
C ASN A 446 7.45 -25.35 2.72
N GLU A 447 8.06 -24.29 2.17
CA GLU A 447 9.09 -23.52 2.87
C GLU A 447 8.51 -22.90 4.14
N PHE A 448 7.35 -22.26 4.04
CA PHE A 448 6.67 -21.69 5.20
C PHE A 448 6.38 -22.74 6.28
N LEU A 449 5.89 -23.93 5.90
CA LEU A 449 5.67 -25.05 6.81
C LEU A 449 6.98 -25.55 7.45
N SER A 450 8.08 -25.50 6.72
CA SER A 450 9.41 -25.87 7.22
C SER A 450 9.87 -24.87 8.30
N GLN A 451 9.72 -23.58 8.05
CA GLN A 451 10.09 -22.51 8.98
C GLN A 451 9.23 -22.47 10.24
N LEU A 452 7.96 -22.88 10.16
CA LEU A 452 7.07 -22.97 11.32
C LEU A 452 7.45 -24.09 12.29
N ASN A 453 8.15 -25.12 11.81
CA ASN A 453 8.56 -26.20 12.70
C ASN A 453 9.60 -25.68 13.70
N ASN A 454 9.36 -25.93 14.99
CA ASN A 454 10.29 -25.59 16.09
C ASN A 454 10.65 -24.09 16.21
N CYS A 455 9.76 -23.19 15.73
CA CYS A 455 9.96 -21.73 15.87
C CYS A 455 10.20 -21.31 17.32
N ALA A 456 9.49 -21.91 18.28
CA ALA A 456 9.61 -21.58 19.69
C ALA A 456 11.00 -21.87 20.27
N GLU A 457 11.68 -22.94 19.82
CA GLU A 457 13.05 -23.26 20.21
C GLU A 457 14.04 -22.19 19.73
N ARG A 458 13.74 -21.57 18.58
CA ARG A 458 14.49 -20.44 18.00
C ARG A 458 14.15 -19.09 18.67
N GLY A 459 13.23 -19.08 19.63
CA GLY A 459 12.75 -17.87 20.30
C GLY A 459 11.78 -17.03 19.45
N ILE A 460 11.13 -17.65 18.47
CA ILE A 460 10.15 -17.01 17.58
C ILE A 460 8.76 -17.54 17.92
N PHE A 461 7.79 -16.63 18.06
CA PHE A 461 6.37 -16.96 18.18
C PHE A 461 5.62 -16.43 16.96
N VAL A 462 4.87 -17.28 16.27
CA VAL A 462 4.17 -16.92 15.03
C VAL A 462 2.69 -16.67 15.31
N ILE A 463 2.16 -15.54 14.84
CA ILE A 463 0.73 -15.22 14.88
C ILE A 463 0.20 -15.11 13.46
N GLY A 464 -0.85 -15.86 13.14
CA GLY A 464 -1.61 -15.69 11.91
C GLY A 464 -2.94 -15.00 12.22
N THR A 465 -3.38 -14.08 11.37
CA THR A 465 -4.73 -13.49 11.44
C THR A 465 -5.51 -13.82 10.18
N THR A 466 -6.78 -14.18 10.28
CA THR A 466 -7.62 -14.45 9.12
C THR A 466 -9.10 -14.17 9.37
N ASN A 467 -9.81 -13.79 8.32
CA ASN A 467 -11.28 -13.73 8.31
C ASN A 467 -11.90 -15.02 7.77
N ARG A 468 -11.08 -15.95 7.24
CA ARG A 468 -11.53 -17.12 6.48
C ARG A 468 -10.76 -18.38 6.89
N LEU A 469 -11.10 -18.90 8.07
CA LEU A 469 -10.48 -20.10 8.63
C LEU A 469 -10.58 -21.32 7.68
N ASP A 470 -11.66 -21.42 6.93
CA ASP A 470 -11.93 -22.48 5.94
C ASP A 470 -10.97 -22.48 4.74
N MET A 471 -10.28 -21.37 4.49
CA MET A 471 -9.36 -21.19 3.37
C MET A 471 -7.90 -21.52 3.69
N ILE A 472 -7.60 -21.90 4.93
CA ILE A 472 -6.23 -22.22 5.36
C ILE A 472 -5.93 -23.73 5.16
N ASP A 473 -4.71 -24.05 4.66
CA ASP A 473 -4.25 -25.45 4.54
C ASP A 473 -4.26 -26.13 5.93
N PRO A 474 -5.01 -27.22 6.12
CA PRO A 474 -5.06 -27.97 7.39
C PRO A 474 -3.68 -28.43 7.90
N ALA A 475 -2.67 -28.55 7.03
CA ALA A 475 -1.32 -28.94 7.42
C ALA A 475 -0.64 -27.91 8.34
N VAL A 476 -1.02 -26.63 8.23
CA VAL A 476 -0.51 -25.54 9.09
C VAL A 476 -1.08 -25.65 10.51
N LEU A 477 -2.30 -26.14 10.62
CA LEU A 477 -3.06 -26.21 11.87
C LEU A 477 -2.74 -27.46 12.70
N ARG A 478 -1.70 -28.22 12.30
CA ARG A 478 -1.23 -29.39 13.05
C ARG A 478 -0.38 -28.96 14.26
N LYS A 479 -0.36 -29.82 15.30
CA LYS A 479 0.51 -29.64 16.47
C LYS A 479 1.97 -29.52 16.04
N GLY A 480 2.72 -28.66 16.70
CA GLY A 480 4.10 -28.34 16.37
C GLY A 480 4.25 -27.20 15.34
N ARG A 481 3.14 -26.51 14.97
CA ARG A 481 3.10 -25.36 14.06
C ARG A 481 2.24 -24.24 14.65
N MET A 482 0.97 -24.14 14.21
CA MET A 482 -0.02 -23.22 14.82
C MET A 482 -0.78 -23.98 15.91
N ASP A 483 -0.17 -24.07 17.08
CA ASP A 483 -0.65 -24.93 18.17
C ASP A 483 -1.92 -24.41 18.83
N LEU A 484 -2.13 -23.10 18.78
CA LEU A 484 -3.24 -22.41 19.43
C LEU A 484 -4.17 -21.79 18.40
N LYS A 485 -5.47 -21.78 18.68
CA LYS A 485 -6.49 -21.17 17.83
C LYS A 485 -7.46 -20.42 18.69
N TYR A 486 -7.65 -19.12 18.41
CA TYR A 486 -8.55 -18.27 19.16
C TYR A 486 -9.48 -17.50 18.24
N GLU A 487 -10.75 -17.53 18.57
CA GLU A 487 -11.74 -16.69 17.91
C GLU A 487 -11.72 -15.29 18.53
N ILE A 488 -11.66 -14.28 17.68
CA ILE A 488 -11.88 -12.88 18.05
C ILE A 488 -13.29 -12.54 17.57
N PRO A 489 -14.30 -12.62 18.45
CA PRO A 489 -15.69 -12.42 18.07
C PRO A 489 -15.96 -10.93 17.79
N ALA A 490 -17.16 -10.66 17.23
CA ALA A 490 -17.68 -9.30 17.23
C ALA A 490 -17.87 -8.82 18.69
N PRO A 491 -17.59 -7.53 18.97
CA PRO A 491 -17.67 -7.01 20.34
C PRO A 491 -19.10 -7.00 20.86
N ASP A 492 -19.31 -7.51 22.07
CA ASP A 492 -20.56 -7.37 22.82
C ASP A 492 -20.70 -5.96 23.43
N ASP A 493 -21.82 -5.68 24.09
CA ASP A 493 -22.11 -4.37 24.68
C ASP A 493 -21.03 -3.91 25.64
N GLU A 494 -20.56 -4.82 26.51
CA GLU A 494 -19.53 -4.51 27.50
C GLU A 494 -18.20 -4.18 26.84
N THR A 495 -17.83 -4.95 25.83
CA THR A 495 -16.61 -4.72 25.02
C THR A 495 -16.71 -3.41 24.25
N ARG A 496 -17.86 -3.09 23.63
CA ARG A 496 -18.06 -1.82 22.91
C ARG A 496 -17.98 -0.62 23.88
N ARG A 497 -18.57 -0.74 25.06
CA ARG A 497 -18.46 0.26 26.12
C ARG A 497 -16.99 0.52 26.47
N ALA A 498 -16.21 -0.54 26.70
CA ALA A 498 -14.80 -0.43 27.01
C ALA A 498 -13.99 0.16 25.84
N MET A 499 -14.33 -0.16 24.57
CA MET A 499 -13.73 0.43 23.39
C MET A 499 -13.98 1.93 23.32
N PHE A 500 -15.22 2.40 23.54
CA PHE A 500 -15.50 3.84 23.61
C PHE A 500 -14.65 4.50 24.70
N ALA A 501 -14.57 3.90 25.91
CA ALA A 501 -13.76 4.43 27.00
C ALA A 501 -12.27 4.56 26.62
N ILE A 502 -11.71 3.54 25.96
CA ILE A 502 -10.30 3.54 25.51
C ILE A 502 -10.07 4.62 24.46
N HIS A 503 -10.92 4.71 23.43
CA HIS A 503 -10.75 5.66 22.33
C HIS A 503 -11.04 7.11 22.72
N LEU A 504 -11.88 7.36 23.72
CA LEU A 504 -12.17 8.68 24.25
C LEU A 504 -11.14 9.17 25.28
N LYS A 505 -10.34 8.27 25.85
CA LYS A 505 -9.34 8.59 26.88
C LYS A 505 -8.38 9.68 26.41
N GLY A 506 -8.25 10.75 27.23
CA GLY A 506 -7.34 11.88 26.95
C GLY A 506 -7.85 12.87 25.91
N ARG A 507 -9.09 12.76 25.44
CA ARG A 507 -9.77 13.75 24.60
C ARG A 507 -10.61 14.70 25.46
N PRO A 508 -10.83 15.95 25.05
CA PRO A 508 -11.77 16.86 25.73
C PRO A 508 -13.18 16.29 25.64
N LEU A 509 -13.78 15.96 26.79
CA LEU A 509 -15.12 15.38 26.88
C LEU A 509 -16.03 16.31 27.68
N SER A 510 -17.29 16.35 27.30
CA SER A 510 -18.37 16.94 28.08
C SER A 510 -18.83 15.94 29.18
N ASP A 511 -19.36 16.46 30.26
CA ASP A 511 -19.82 15.65 31.40
C ASP A 511 -21.09 14.81 31.08
N ASP A 512 -21.73 15.05 29.93
CA ASP A 512 -22.96 14.37 29.51
C ASP A 512 -22.73 13.01 28.81
N VAL A 513 -21.47 12.56 28.63
CA VAL A 513 -21.16 11.37 27.84
C VAL A 513 -21.54 10.09 28.57
N ASP A 514 -22.54 9.37 28.04
CA ASP A 514 -23.04 8.08 28.49
C ASP A 514 -22.52 6.93 27.60
N LEU A 515 -21.51 6.21 28.10
CA LEU A 515 -20.88 5.10 27.39
C LEU A 515 -21.81 3.89 27.24
N ASP A 516 -22.70 3.64 28.20
CA ASP A 516 -23.64 2.51 28.12
C ASP A 516 -24.68 2.75 27.03
N ARG A 517 -25.11 3.99 26.85
CA ARG A 517 -26.00 4.37 25.77
C ARG A 517 -25.33 4.28 24.41
N LEU A 518 -24.06 4.70 24.28
CA LEU A 518 -23.29 4.55 23.04
C LEU A 518 -23.07 3.08 22.68
N ALA A 519 -22.78 2.20 23.63
CA ALA A 519 -22.63 0.78 23.42
C ALA A 519 -23.90 0.15 22.86
N ARG A 520 -25.07 0.49 23.42
CA ARG A 520 -26.38 0.02 22.91
C ARG A 520 -26.69 0.53 21.49
N LEU A 521 -26.39 1.80 21.22
CA LEU A 521 -26.64 2.41 19.90
C LEU A 521 -25.73 1.87 18.80
N SER A 522 -24.56 1.35 19.16
CA SER A 522 -23.57 0.78 18.25
C SER A 522 -23.67 -0.75 18.13
N ASP A 523 -24.83 -1.32 18.33
CA ASP A 523 -25.01 -2.77 18.15
C ASP A 523 -24.67 -3.25 16.74
N GLY A 524 -23.88 -4.33 16.65
CA GLY A 524 -23.37 -4.88 15.40
C GLY A 524 -22.14 -4.18 14.83
N PHE A 525 -21.62 -3.13 15.50
CA PHE A 525 -20.42 -2.44 15.04
C PHE A 525 -19.15 -3.21 15.43
N ALA A 526 -18.16 -3.22 14.51
CA ALA A 526 -16.86 -3.78 14.77
C ALA A 526 -15.94 -2.76 15.49
N SER A 527 -14.78 -3.20 15.94
CA SER A 527 -13.80 -2.34 16.63
C SER A 527 -13.32 -1.19 15.76
N SER A 528 -13.17 -1.43 14.45
CA SER A 528 -12.81 -0.39 13.46
C SER A 528 -13.85 0.71 13.36
N ASP A 529 -15.13 0.34 13.45
CA ASP A 529 -16.25 1.28 13.33
C ASP A 529 -16.31 2.21 14.52
N ILE A 530 -16.11 1.67 15.73
CA ILE A 530 -16.08 2.46 16.97
C ILE A 530 -14.91 3.45 16.97
N ALA A 531 -13.72 2.99 16.57
CA ALA A 531 -12.56 3.86 16.45
C ALA A 531 -12.80 5.00 15.46
N PHE A 532 -13.43 4.70 14.32
CA PHE A 532 -13.80 5.68 13.30
C PHE A 532 -14.80 6.70 13.85
N ILE A 533 -15.88 6.26 14.50
CA ILE A 533 -16.93 7.10 15.06
C ILE A 533 -16.36 8.08 16.10
N VAL A 534 -15.55 7.59 17.02
CA VAL A 534 -14.93 8.45 18.03
C VAL A 534 -14.00 9.49 17.39
N ASN A 535 -13.31 9.11 16.33
CA ASN A 535 -12.44 10.06 15.63
C ASN A 535 -13.26 11.10 14.84
N GLU A 536 -14.36 10.70 14.21
CA GLU A 536 -15.28 11.61 13.52
C GLU A 536 -15.91 12.60 14.52
N ALA A 537 -16.40 12.10 15.65
CA ALA A 537 -16.95 12.94 16.71
C ALA A 537 -15.93 13.96 17.25
N ALA A 538 -14.69 13.51 17.45
CA ALA A 538 -13.61 14.39 17.91
C ALA A 538 -13.30 15.50 16.88
N MET A 539 -13.40 15.20 15.60
CA MET A 539 -13.16 16.17 14.53
C MET A 539 -14.28 17.21 14.49
N VAL A 540 -15.54 16.77 14.60
CA VAL A 540 -16.69 17.72 14.65
C VAL A 540 -16.56 18.66 15.84
N ALA A 541 -16.21 18.13 17.02
CA ALA A 541 -16.00 18.92 18.22
C ALA A 541 -14.82 19.90 18.08
N ALA A 542 -13.70 19.45 17.52
CA ALA A 542 -12.53 20.29 17.29
C ALA A 542 -12.77 21.43 16.29
N LEU A 543 -13.60 21.20 15.26
CA LEU A 543 -13.99 22.24 14.30
C LEU A 543 -14.89 23.32 14.92
N ALA A 544 -15.65 22.95 15.96
CA ALA A 544 -16.51 23.88 16.71
C ALA A 544 -15.79 24.53 17.90
N ASP A 545 -14.55 24.10 18.20
CA ASP A 545 -13.79 24.48 19.41
C ASP A 545 -14.55 24.14 20.72
N GLU A 546 -15.25 22.99 20.70
CA GLU A 546 -16.07 22.50 21.81
C GLU A 546 -15.62 21.12 22.28
N PRO A 547 -15.90 20.70 23.53
CA PRO A 547 -15.66 19.33 23.97
C PRO A 547 -16.60 18.34 23.25
N ILE A 548 -16.16 17.08 23.15
CA ILE A 548 -16.96 16.00 22.57
C ILE A 548 -18.17 15.75 23.47
N SER A 549 -19.39 16.05 23.01
CA SER A 549 -20.63 15.82 23.72
C SER A 549 -21.32 14.52 23.31
N GLN A 550 -22.27 14.06 24.14
CA GLN A 550 -23.11 12.90 23.82
C GLN A 550 -23.84 13.07 22.49
N ALA A 551 -24.36 14.26 22.20
CA ALA A 551 -25.08 14.54 20.97
C ALA A 551 -24.21 14.39 19.70
N ILE A 552 -22.95 14.81 19.75
CA ILE A 552 -21.99 14.66 18.64
C ILE A 552 -21.68 13.17 18.42
N LEU A 553 -21.42 12.41 19.51
CA LEU A 553 -21.15 10.97 19.44
C LEU A 553 -22.34 10.20 18.86
N GLU A 554 -23.55 10.45 19.36
CA GLU A 554 -24.76 9.79 18.85
C GLU A 554 -25.02 10.10 17.39
N LYS A 555 -24.82 11.35 16.95
CA LYS A 555 -24.95 11.73 15.56
C LYS A 555 -23.96 10.96 14.67
N SER A 556 -22.71 10.80 15.13
CA SER A 556 -21.71 10.03 14.40
C SER A 556 -22.04 8.52 14.38
N VAL A 557 -22.56 7.94 15.46
CA VAL A 557 -23.06 6.57 15.50
C VAL A 557 -24.20 6.36 14.52
N LEU A 558 -25.24 7.22 14.56
CA LEU A 558 -26.42 7.10 13.71
C LEU A 558 -26.11 7.35 12.22
N GLY A 559 -25.19 8.27 11.94
CA GLY A 559 -24.70 8.54 10.59
C GLY A 559 -24.03 7.32 9.96
N ASN A 560 -23.30 6.52 10.76
CA ASN A 560 -22.63 5.31 10.29
C ASN A 560 -23.53 4.07 10.30
N ALA A 561 -24.56 4.00 11.15
CA ALA A 561 -25.54 2.90 11.16
C ALA A 561 -26.31 2.76 9.83
N SER A 562 -26.57 3.86 9.15
CA SER A 562 -27.24 3.87 7.84
C SER A 562 -26.40 3.22 6.73
N SER A 563 -25.09 3.19 6.85
CA SER A 563 -24.18 2.55 5.90
C SER A 563 -24.09 1.02 6.08
N LEU A 564 -24.35 0.52 7.29
CA LEU A 564 -24.37 -0.92 7.62
C LEU A 564 -25.71 -1.61 7.30
N SER A 565 -26.80 -0.83 7.18
CA SER A 565 -28.15 -1.34 6.91
C SER A 565 -28.49 -1.52 5.42
N ALA A 566 -27.52 -1.49 4.51
CA ALA A 566 -27.74 -1.88 3.12
C ALA A 566 -28.23 -3.33 3.05
N PRO A 567 -29.36 -3.61 2.33
CA PRO A 567 -30.04 -4.89 2.42
C PRO A 567 -29.11 -6.03 2.00
N LYS A 568 -29.01 -7.07 2.85
CA LYS A 568 -28.44 -8.37 2.48
C LYS A 568 -29.12 -8.81 1.18
N ARG A 569 -28.40 -8.87 0.08
CA ARG A 569 -28.92 -9.40 -1.19
C ARG A 569 -29.53 -10.76 -0.93
N PRO A 570 -30.76 -11.03 -1.43
CA PRO A 570 -31.39 -12.33 -1.28
C PRO A 570 -30.45 -13.39 -1.89
N LYS A 571 -30.23 -14.48 -1.17
CA LYS A 571 -29.61 -15.69 -1.73
C LYS A 571 -30.48 -16.13 -2.89
N ILE A 572 -30.02 -16.01 -4.12
CA ILE A 572 -30.61 -16.66 -5.27
C ILE A 572 -30.18 -18.13 -5.13
N GLY A 573 -31.05 -18.96 -4.57
CA GLY A 573 -30.95 -20.40 -4.65
C GLY A 573 -31.26 -20.84 -6.08
N PHE A 574 -30.38 -21.59 -6.68
CA PHE A 574 -30.70 -22.45 -7.80
C PHE A 574 -31.06 -23.79 -7.18
N ASP A 575 -32.36 -24.12 -7.17
CA ASP A 575 -32.85 -25.46 -7.01
C ASP A 575 -32.86 -26.13 -8.39
N ALA A 576 -32.40 -27.42 -8.39
CA ALA A 576 -32.37 -28.46 -9.42
C ALA A 576 -31.31 -28.37 -10.51
#